data_4c02959a3a052c27ed0b466dbacfbc13
#
_entry.id   4c02959a3a052c27ed0b466dbacfbc13
#
_cell.length_a   1.000
_cell.length_b   1.000
_cell.length_c   1.000
_cell.angle_alpha   90.00
_cell.angle_beta   90.00
_cell.angle_gamma   90.00
#
_symmetry.space_group_name_H-M   'P 1'
#
loop_
_entity.id
_entity.type
_entity.pdbx_description
1 polymer ?
#
loop_
_entity_poly.entity_id
_entity_poly.type
_entity_poly.pdbx_seq_one_letter_code
_entity_poly.pdbx_strand_id
1 'polypeptide(L)'
;MRIHNIRLTSATDKDTSMAFLPLTHVFERAWDMFCLQKGIRIYVNKRPAEIAKIMPEVRPTLMCAVPRYWEKVYAAVNDKINGSPKLLQSIFKWAIKVGRRRNLDYYRNGKLSPLNVGLAYKFIAKPLFNKVKKAAGLDNGNFFPVAGARLADEILEFMHAIGINIVY
;
A
#
# COMPACT_ATOMS: atom_id res chain seq x y z
N MET A 1 1.07 -18.90 -5.74
CA MET A 1 -0.32 -19.04 -6.15
C MET A 1 -1.35 -19.10 -4.99
N ARG A 2 -1.06 -19.76 -3.86
CA ARG A 2 -2.00 -19.82 -2.72
C ARG A 2 -2.29 -18.49 -1.99
N ILE A 3 -1.37 -17.55 -1.99
CA ILE A 3 -1.52 -16.27 -1.26
C ILE A 3 -2.51 -15.32 -1.96
N HIS A 4 -2.60 -15.35 -3.27
CA HIS A 4 -3.53 -14.54 -4.05
C HIS A 4 -5.00 -14.87 -3.77
N ASN A 5 -5.36 -16.13 -3.76
CA ASN A 5 -6.75 -16.55 -3.57
C ASN A 5 -7.28 -16.26 -2.16
N ILE A 6 -6.45 -16.41 -1.13
CA ILE A 6 -6.85 -16.15 0.26
C ILE A 6 -7.19 -14.67 0.48
N ARG A 7 -6.45 -13.76 -0.16
CA ARG A 7 -6.65 -12.31 0.02
C ARG A 7 -7.86 -11.77 -0.74
N LEU A 8 -8.09 -12.23 -1.97
CA LEU A 8 -9.31 -11.90 -2.72
C LEU A 8 -10.57 -12.47 -2.04
N THR A 9 -10.45 -13.64 -1.42
CA THR A 9 -11.55 -14.23 -0.65
C THR A 9 -11.81 -13.52 0.69
N SER A 10 -10.84 -12.75 1.22
CA SER A 10 -11.03 -11.98 2.46
C SER A 10 -11.72 -10.63 2.25
N ALA A 11 -11.94 -10.22 0.99
CA ALA A 11 -12.69 -9.01 0.68
C ALA A 11 -14.18 -9.18 0.97
N THR A 12 -14.78 -8.19 1.63
CA THR A 12 -16.17 -8.21 2.10
C THR A 12 -16.91 -6.93 1.67
N ASP A 13 -18.22 -6.90 1.87
CA ASP A 13 -19.09 -5.74 1.66
C ASP A 13 -18.76 -4.53 2.55
N LYS A 14 -17.95 -4.73 3.60
CA LYS A 14 -17.44 -3.65 4.46
C LYS A 14 -16.23 -2.93 3.88
N ASP A 15 -15.62 -3.50 2.86
CA ASP A 15 -14.49 -2.91 2.18
C ASP A 15 -14.91 -1.75 1.27
N THR A 16 -13.93 -0.90 0.95
CA THR A 16 -14.10 0.22 0.04
C THR A 16 -13.00 0.20 -1.00
N SER A 17 -13.36 0.51 -2.25
CA SER A 17 -12.41 0.58 -3.37
C SER A 17 -12.41 1.96 -4.02
N MET A 18 -11.27 2.35 -4.59
CA MET A 18 -11.12 3.53 -5.42
C MET A 18 -10.92 3.09 -6.88
N ALA A 19 -11.84 3.50 -7.76
CA ALA A 19 -11.71 3.35 -9.20
C ALA A 19 -11.19 4.66 -9.81
N PHE A 20 -10.05 4.62 -10.47
CA PHE A 20 -9.44 5.81 -11.09
C PHE A 20 -8.74 5.53 -12.42
N LEU A 21 -8.55 4.27 -12.78
CA LEU A 21 -8.05 3.89 -14.09
C LEU A 21 -9.18 3.99 -15.12
N PRO A 22 -8.86 4.22 -16.40
CA PRO A 22 -9.89 4.22 -17.45
C PRO A 22 -10.57 2.85 -17.57
N LEU A 23 -11.90 2.84 -17.69
CA LEU A 23 -12.69 1.62 -17.91
C LEU A 23 -12.40 0.93 -19.26
N THR A 24 -11.62 1.58 -20.14
CA THR A 24 -11.08 0.96 -21.37
C THR A 24 -10.04 -0.11 -21.05
N HIS A 25 -9.39 -0.05 -19.89
CA HIS A 25 -8.49 -1.09 -19.43
C HIS A 25 -9.28 -2.27 -18.83
N VAL A 26 -9.02 -3.44 -19.37
CA VAL A 26 -9.66 -4.69 -18.92
C VAL A 26 -9.48 -4.94 -17.42
N PHE A 27 -8.38 -4.52 -16.87
CA PHE A 27 -8.06 -4.74 -15.45
C PHE A 27 -8.96 -3.93 -14.52
N GLU A 28 -9.22 -2.66 -14.82
CA GLU A 28 -10.17 -1.85 -14.03
C GLU A 28 -11.57 -2.43 -14.11
N ARG A 29 -12.03 -2.79 -15.31
CA ARG A 29 -13.35 -3.42 -15.48
C ARG A 29 -13.49 -4.72 -14.68
N ALA A 30 -12.50 -5.58 -14.76
CA ALA A 30 -12.51 -6.84 -14.02
C ALA A 30 -12.50 -6.61 -12.51
N TRP A 31 -11.75 -5.60 -12.05
CA TRP A 31 -11.69 -5.22 -10.65
C TRP A 31 -13.01 -4.63 -10.16
N ASP A 32 -13.61 -3.72 -10.91
CA ASP A 32 -14.90 -3.12 -10.56
C ASP A 32 -16.02 -4.17 -10.54
N MET A 33 -16.05 -5.10 -11.51
CA MET A 33 -16.98 -6.22 -11.51
C MET A 33 -16.80 -7.12 -10.29
N PHE A 34 -15.56 -7.41 -9.90
CA PHE A 34 -15.26 -8.14 -8.66
C PHE A 34 -15.79 -7.38 -7.42
N CYS A 35 -15.56 -6.07 -7.35
CA CYS A 35 -16.04 -5.24 -6.25
C CYS A 35 -17.58 -5.23 -6.17
N LEU A 36 -18.25 -5.06 -7.31
CA LEU A 36 -19.71 -5.10 -7.39
C LEU A 36 -20.28 -6.45 -6.95
N GLN A 37 -19.67 -7.53 -7.40
CA GLN A 37 -20.08 -8.89 -7.04
C GLN A 37 -19.93 -9.19 -5.54
N LYS A 38 -18.98 -8.53 -4.87
CA LYS A 38 -18.74 -8.63 -3.43
C LYS A 38 -19.53 -7.62 -2.59
N GLY A 39 -20.27 -6.71 -3.21
CA GLY A 39 -20.97 -5.63 -2.51
C GLY A 39 -20.01 -4.55 -1.96
N ILE A 40 -18.78 -4.46 -2.48
CA ILE A 40 -17.79 -3.48 -2.07
C ILE A 40 -18.17 -2.11 -2.60
N ARG A 41 -18.12 -1.08 -1.75
CA ARG A 41 -18.38 0.29 -2.16
C ARG A 41 -17.24 0.83 -3.02
N ILE A 42 -17.58 1.28 -4.23
CA ILE A 42 -16.62 1.86 -5.18
C ILE A 42 -16.76 3.38 -5.19
N TYR A 43 -15.66 4.08 -4.95
CA TYR A 43 -15.53 5.52 -5.16
C TYR A 43 -14.90 5.78 -6.52
N VAL A 44 -15.62 6.45 -7.41
CA VAL A 44 -15.14 6.72 -8.77
C VAL A 44 -14.48 8.08 -8.84
N ASN A 45 -13.19 8.10 -9.13
CA ASN A 45 -12.46 9.33 -9.41
C ASN A 45 -12.42 9.61 -10.92
N LYS A 46 -13.22 10.59 -11.36
CA LYS A 46 -13.32 10.98 -12.77
C LYS A 46 -12.05 11.69 -13.30
N ARG A 47 -11.17 12.15 -12.41
CA ARG A 47 -9.96 12.90 -12.77
C ARG A 47 -8.71 12.21 -12.23
N PRO A 48 -8.10 11.27 -12.97
CA PRO A 48 -6.94 10.52 -12.52
C PRO A 48 -5.77 11.38 -12.01
N ALA A 49 -5.63 12.61 -12.52
CA ALA A 49 -4.62 13.55 -12.06
C ALA A 49 -4.81 14.02 -10.61
N GLU A 50 -6.04 13.98 -10.09
CA GLU A 50 -6.39 14.44 -8.74
C GLU A 50 -6.35 13.29 -7.70
N ILE A 51 -5.95 12.08 -8.09
CA ILE A 51 -5.96 10.91 -7.22
C ILE A 51 -5.23 11.15 -5.89
N ALA A 52 -4.09 11.84 -5.92
CA ALA A 52 -3.30 12.13 -4.74
C ALA A 52 -4.03 13.03 -3.71
N LYS A 53 -4.95 13.86 -4.18
CA LYS A 53 -5.80 14.72 -3.33
C LYS A 53 -6.96 13.95 -2.71
N ILE A 54 -7.57 13.07 -3.51
CA ILE A 54 -8.81 12.37 -3.15
C ILE A 54 -8.52 11.16 -2.25
N MET A 55 -7.38 10.49 -2.44
CA MET A 55 -7.00 9.31 -1.66
C MET A 55 -7.06 9.51 -0.14
N PRO A 56 -6.55 10.62 0.44
CA PRO A 56 -6.64 10.86 1.89
C PRO A 56 -8.06 11.07 2.41
N GLU A 57 -9.00 11.45 1.55
CA GLU A 57 -10.42 11.62 1.91
C GLU A 57 -11.16 10.28 1.89
N VAL A 58 -10.95 9.49 0.85
CA VAL A 58 -11.63 8.19 0.66
C VAL A 58 -11.02 7.09 1.52
N ARG A 59 -9.70 7.02 1.61
CA ARG A 59 -8.93 6.04 2.38
C ARG A 59 -9.39 4.60 2.09
N PRO A 60 -9.33 4.14 0.83
CA PRO A 60 -9.86 2.84 0.43
C PRO A 60 -9.12 1.70 1.12
N THR A 61 -9.86 0.62 1.40
CA THR A 61 -9.27 -0.62 1.95
C THR A 61 -8.66 -1.47 0.86
N LEU A 62 -9.18 -1.35 -0.36
CA LEU A 62 -8.75 -2.08 -1.55
C LEU A 62 -8.65 -1.10 -2.72
N MET A 63 -7.73 -1.33 -3.62
CA MET A 63 -7.64 -0.54 -4.86
C MET A 63 -6.74 -1.28 -5.84
N CYS A 64 -7.18 -1.43 -7.07
CA CYS A 64 -6.27 -1.84 -8.12
C CYS A 64 -5.48 -0.66 -8.68
N ALA A 65 -4.22 -0.86 -8.98
CA ALA A 65 -3.39 0.21 -9.51
C ALA A 65 -2.34 -0.33 -10.49
N VAL A 66 -1.83 0.58 -11.30
CA VAL A 66 -0.69 0.32 -12.20
C VAL A 66 0.62 0.69 -11.52
N PRO A 67 1.77 0.13 -11.97
CA PRO A 67 3.09 0.44 -11.38
C PRO A 67 3.38 1.93 -11.25
N ARG A 68 3.02 2.72 -12.27
CA ARG A 68 3.25 4.17 -12.31
C ARG A 68 2.60 4.93 -11.14
N TYR A 69 1.49 4.44 -10.61
CA TYR A 69 0.88 5.01 -9.41
C TYR A 69 1.81 4.82 -8.19
N TRP A 70 2.33 3.61 -8.01
CA TRP A 70 3.21 3.28 -6.89
C TRP A 70 4.58 3.95 -6.99
N GLU A 71 5.11 4.13 -8.20
CA GLU A 71 6.32 4.92 -8.46
C GLU A 71 6.14 6.37 -8.00
N LYS A 72 4.98 6.98 -8.31
CA LYS A 72 4.66 8.34 -7.85
C LYS A 72 4.51 8.43 -6.34
N VAL A 73 3.86 7.45 -5.71
CA VAL A 73 3.75 7.39 -4.24
C VAL A 73 5.13 7.24 -3.61
N TYR A 74 5.98 6.36 -4.15
CA TYR A 74 7.36 6.17 -3.69
C TYR A 74 8.18 7.45 -3.80
N ALA A 75 8.15 8.12 -4.95
CA ALA A 75 8.85 9.38 -5.18
C ALA A 75 8.38 10.46 -4.18
N ALA A 76 7.07 10.67 -4.05
CA ALA A 76 6.50 11.67 -3.15
C ALA A 76 6.87 11.43 -1.68
N VAL A 77 6.92 10.17 -1.24
CA VAL A 77 7.35 9.82 0.13
C VAL A 77 8.83 10.11 0.32
N ASN A 78 9.68 9.72 -0.65
CA ASN A 78 11.12 9.97 -0.58
C ASN A 78 11.44 11.47 -0.61
N ASP A 79 10.77 12.25 -1.45
CA ASP A 79 10.95 13.71 -1.53
C ASP A 79 10.62 14.35 -0.17
N LYS A 80 9.55 13.91 0.48
CA LYS A 80 9.16 14.39 1.80
C LYS A 80 10.16 13.99 2.88
N ILE A 81 10.73 12.79 2.81
CA ILE A 81 11.78 12.34 3.72
C ILE A 81 13.05 13.17 3.49
N ASN A 82 13.46 13.35 2.25
CA ASN A 82 14.67 14.09 1.88
C ASN A 82 14.59 15.59 2.22
N GLY A 83 13.38 16.18 2.14
CA GLY A 83 13.13 17.56 2.57
C GLY A 83 13.03 17.74 4.10
N SER A 84 13.10 16.67 4.88
CA SER A 84 13.02 16.72 6.34
C SER A 84 14.40 16.97 6.97
N PRO A 85 14.48 17.41 8.25
CA PRO A 85 15.76 17.53 8.97
C PRO A 85 16.55 16.23 8.97
N LYS A 86 17.90 16.32 8.92
CA LYS A 86 18.81 15.14 8.83
C LYS A 86 18.54 14.06 9.89
N LEU A 87 18.22 14.47 11.11
CA LEU A 87 17.86 13.54 12.18
C LEU A 87 16.62 12.71 11.82
N LEU A 88 15.58 13.35 11.30
CA LEU A 88 14.35 12.69 10.91
C LEU A 88 14.57 11.75 9.72
N GLN A 89 15.41 12.16 8.74
CA GLN A 89 15.82 11.28 7.64
C GLN A 89 16.50 10.01 8.16
N SER A 90 17.39 10.13 9.15
CA SER A 90 18.08 8.99 9.76
C SER A 90 17.11 8.05 10.47
N ILE A 91 16.13 8.60 11.20
CA ILE A 91 15.08 7.84 11.86
C ILE A 91 14.22 7.09 10.83
N PHE A 92 13.84 7.74 9.72
CA PHE A 92 13.09 7.08 8.64
C PHE A 92 13.87 5.93 7.99
N LYS A 93 15.15 6.16 7.64
CA LYS A 93 16.03 5.14 7.07
C LYS A 93 16.16 3.93 8.01
N TRP A 94 16.33 4.17 9.30
CA TRP A 94 16.36 3.12 10.30
C TRP A 94 15.00 2.40 10.41
N ALA A 95 13.90 3.13 10.47
CA ALA A 95 12.56 2.55 10.53
C ALA A 95 12.27 1.65 9.32
N ILE A 96 12.65 2.07 8.11
CA ILE A 96 12.52 1.25 6.88
C ILE A 96 13.30 -0.06 7.02
N LYS A 97 14.54 -0.04 7.56
CA LYS A 97 15.32 -1.26 7.82
C LYS A 97 14.59 -2.19 8.81
N VAL A 98 14.04 -1.64 9.88
CA VAL A 98 13.26 -2.40 10.88
C VAL A 98 11.99 -2.99 10.23
N GLY A 99 11.26 -2.19 9.45
CA GLY A 99 10.07 -2.62 8.74
C GLY A 99 10.37 -3.73 7.72
N ARG A 100 11.42 -3.56 6.91
CA ARG A 100 11.90 -4.57 5.96
C ARG A 100 12.21 -5.88 6.68
N ARG A 101 13.04 -5.84 7.72
CA ARG A 101 13.40 -7.03 8.49
C ARG A 101 12.17 -7.73 9.07
N ARG A 102 11.25 -6.99 9.68
CA ARG A 102 10.04 -7.59 10.26
C ARG A 102 9.08 -8.14 9.20
N ASN A 103 8.76 -7.36 8.18
CA ASN A 103 7.67 -7.69 7.25
C ASN A 103 8.12 -8.61 6.12
N LEU A 104 9.37 -8.49 5.64
CA LEU A 104 9.90 -9.29 4.53
C LEU A 104 10.65 -10.53 5.03
N ASP A 105 11.61 -10.35 5.97
CA ASP A 105 12.48 -11.47 6.36
C ASP A 105 11.77 -12.45 7.30
N TYR A 106 10.85 -11.96 8.16
CA TYR A 106 10.14 -12.80 9.12
C TYR A 106 8.69 -13.05 8.72
N TYR A 107 7.86 -12.03 8.70
CA TYR A 107 6.41 -12.20 8.54
C TYR A 107 6.01 -12.82 7.21
N ARG A 108 6.64 -12.41 6.11
CA ARG A 108 6.42 -13.00 4.78
C ARG A 108 6.76 -14.49 4.72
N ASN A 109 7.73 -14.93 5.52
CA ASN A 109 8.17 -16.31 5.61
C ASN A 109 7.46 -17.12 6.72
N GLY A 110 6.38 -16.58 7.29
CA GLY A 110 5.61 -17.23 8.35
C GLY A 110 6.37 -17.34 9.69
N LYS A 111 7.44 -16.55 9.89
CA LYS A 111 8.26 -16.57 11.10
C LYS A 111 7.92 -15.41 12.02
N LEU A 112 8.04 -15.61 13.32
CA LEU A 112 7.97 -14.54 14.31
C LEU A 112 9.27 -13.74 14.30
N SER A 113 9.16 -12.41 14.31
CA SER A 113 10.32 -11.54 14.43
C SER A 113 10.91 -11.60 15.85
N PRO A 114 12.24 -11.44 16.02
CA PRO A 114 12.86 -11.28 17.32
C PRO A 114 12.18 -10.17 18.13
N LEU A 115 12.14 -10.32 19.44
CA LEU A 115 11.41 -9.40 20.34
C LEU A 115 11.85 -7.94 20.17
N ASN A 116 13.17 -7.70 20.07
CA ASN A 116 13.72 -6.36 19.85
C ASN A 116 13.25 -5.72 18.52
N VAL A 117 13.18 -6.49 17.42
CA VAL A 117 12.66 -6.03 16.13
C VAL A 117 11.16 -5.76 16.22
N GLY A 118 10.42 -6.65 16.90
CA GLY A 118 8.99 -6.51 17.13
C GLY A 118 8.63 -5.26 17.93
N LEU A 119 9.34 -4.99 19.03
CA LEU A 119 9.17 -3.79 19.86
C LEU A 119 9.56 -2.51 19.11
N ALA A 120 10.71 -2.49 18.44
CA ALA A 120 11.15 -1.36 17.65
C ALA A 120 10.14 -1.02 16.54
N TYR A 121 9.60 -2.04 15.87
CA TYR A 121 8.56 -1.85 14.87
C TYR A 121 7.27 -1.29 15.50
N LYS A 122 6.79 -1.90 16.58
CA LYS A 122 5.50 -1.55 17.21
C LYS A 122 5.48 -0.12 17.73
N PHE A 123 6.56 0.30 18.41
CA PHE A 123 6.58 1.57 19.14
C PHE A 123 7.16 2.73 18.33
N ILE A 124 8.01 2.49 17.34
CA ILE A 124 8.69 3.56 16.59
C ILE A 124 8.34 3.52 15.11
N ALA A 125 8.62 2.41 14.42
CA ALA A 125 8.48 2.34 12.97
C ALA A 125 7.01 2.40 12.54
N LYS A 126 6.11 1.64 13.15
CA LYS A 126 4.68 1.58 12.80
C LYS A 126 3.96 2.93 12.96
N PRO A 127 4.11 3.68 14.07
CA PRO A 127 3.52 5.01 14.20
C PRO A 127 4.01 5.98 13.11
N LEU A 128 5.30 5.93 12.79
CA LEU A 128 5.89 6.74 11.74
C LEU A 128 5.31 6.39 10.36
N PHE A 129 5.24 5.11 10.02
CA PHE A 129 4.64 4.63 8.77
C PHE A 129 3.15 4.93 8.68
N ASN A 130 2.42 4.88 9.80
CA ASN A 130 1.01 5.22 9.82
C ASN A 130 0.78 6.70 9.46
N LYS A 131 1.66 7.62 9.88
CA LYS A 131 1.58 9.02 9.45
C LYS A 131 1.77 9.16 7.94
N VAL A 132 2.74 8.45 7.36
CA VAL A 132 2.99 8.43 5.91
C VAL A 132 1.80 7.84 5.16
N LYS A 133 1.31 6.67 5.59
CA LYS A 133 0.16 6.01 4.99
C LYS A 133 -1.10 6.87 5.07
N LYS A 134 -1.35 7.51 6.20
CA LYS A 134 -2.50 8.41 6.38
C LYS A 134 -2.43 9.61 5.45
N ALA A 135 -1.25 10.21 5.31
CA ALA A 135 -1.04 11.32 4.37
C ALA A 135 -1.26 10.92 2.90
N ALA A 136 -1.01 9.65 2.55
CA ALA A 136 -1.26 9.09 1.23
C ALA A 136 -2.68 8.46 1.08
N GLY A 137 -3.50 8.42 2.14
CA GLY A 137 -4.80 7.77 2.13
C GLY A 137 -4.75 6.24 2.05
N LEU A 138 -3.64 5.63 2.47
CA LEU A 138 -3.38 4.19 2.35
C LEU A 138 -3.36 3.46 3.71
N ASP A 139 -3.75 4.14 4.77
CA ASP A 139 -3.64 3.62 6.15
C ASP A 139 -4.71 2.59 6.51
N ASN A 140 -5.85 2.59 5.81
CA ASN A 140 -6.90 1.58 5.93
C ASN A 140 -6.68 0.37 4.99
N GLY A 141 -5.64 0.42 4.16
CA GLY A 141 -5.44 -0.57 3.11
C GLY A 141 -5.22 -1.99 3.60
N ASN A 142 -6.01 -2.91 3.07
CA ASN A 142 -5.89 -4.35 3.26
C ASN A 142 -4.87 -4.95 2.28
N PHE A 143 -5.16 -4.80 0.97
CA PHE A 143 -4.25 -5.20 -0.10
C PHE A 143 -4.54 -4.39 -1.37
N PHE A 144 -3.52 -4.28 -2.21
CA PHE A 144 -3.56 -3.49 -3.43
C PHE A 144 -3.01 -4.31 -4.59
N PRO A 145 -3.89 -4.86 -5.46
CA PRO A 145 -3.46 -5.53 -6.67
C PRO A 145 -2.77 -4.58 -7.64
N VAL A 146 -1.69 -5.06 -8.25
CA VAL A 146 -0.98 -4.36 -9.32
C VAL A 146 -1.05 -5.19 -10.59
N ALA A 147 -1.39 -4.56 -11.70
CA ALA A 147 -1.41 -5.19 -12.99
C ALA A 147 -0.85 -4.31 -14.12
N GLY A 148 -0.70 -4.90 -15.29
CA GLY A 148 -0.18 -4.27 -16.48
C GLY A 148 1.32 -4.45 -16.69
N ALA A 149 2.12 -4.23 -15.66
CA ALA A 149 3.56 -4.46 -15.67
C ALA A 149 4.09 -4.79 -14.27
N ARG A 150 5.32 -5.30 -14.20
CA ARG A 150 5.99 -5.56 -12.92
C ARG A 150 6.46 -4.24 -12.32
N LEU A 151 6.19 -4.04 -11.04
CA LEU A 151 6.76 -2.95 -10.25
C LEU A 151 8.23 -3.27 -9.93
N ALA A 152 9.08 -2.26 -9.91
CA ALA A 152 10.49 -2.43 -9.53
C ALA A 152 10.59 -3.04 -8.12
N ASP A 153 11.49 -4.01 -7.95
CA ASP A 153 11.62 -4.75 -6.69
C ASP A 153 11.92 -3.83 -5.50
N GLU A 154 12.72 -2.77 -5.72
CA GLU A 154 13.01 -1.75 -4.72
C GLU A 154 11.74 -1.06 -4.19
N ILE A 155 10.83 -0.68 -5.09
CA ILE A 155 9.58 -0.02 -4.73
C ILE A 155 8.65 -0.99 -4.01
N LEU A 156 8.57 -2.22 -4.50
CA LEU A 156 7.76 -3.27 -3.87
C LEU A 156 8.24 -3.57 -2.44
N GLU A 157 9.55 -3.73 -2.26
CA GLU A 157 10.16 -3.96 -0.94
C GLU A 157 9.92 -2.77 0.00
N PHE A 158 10.06 -1.54 -0.50
CA PHE A 158 9.78 -0.33 0.26
C PHE A 158 8.33 -0.29 0.73
N MET A 159 7.36 -0.54 -0.16
CA MET A 159 5.93 -0.54 0.18
C MET A 159 5.62 -1.60 1.23
N HIS A 160 6.15 -2.81 1.08
CA HIS A 160 5.98 -3.87 2.08
C HIS A 160 6.66 -3.52 3.41
N ALA A 161 7.83 -2.88 3.38
CA ALA A 161 8.53 -2.46 4.60
C ALA A 161 7.71 -1.46 5.42
N ILE A 162 7.04 -0.51 4.77
CA ILE A 162 6.15 0.45 5.44
C ILE A 162 4.74 -0.11 5.73
N GLY A 163 4.50 -1.38 5.39
CA GLY A 163 3.25 -2.08 5.67
C GLY A 163 2.13 -1.79 4.68
N ILE A 164 2.45 -1.43 3.45
CA ILE A 164 1.51 -1.39 2.32
C ILE A 164 1.61 -2.73 1.60
N ASN A 165 0.48 -3.42 1.50
CA ASN A 165 0.41 -4.77 1.00
C ASN A 165 0.09 -4.79 -0.50
N ILE A 166 1.12 -4.69 -1.33
CA ILE A 166 1.01 -4.83 -2.79
C ILE A 166 1.03 -6.32 -3.16
N VAL A 167 0.15 -6.72 -4.07
CA VAL A 167 0.02 -8.10 -4.58
C VAL A 167 -0.08 -8.11 -6.10
N TYR A 168 0.34 -9.24 -6.72
CA TYR A 168 0.24 -9.49 -8.16
C TYR A 168 -0.76 -10.61 -8.43
#